data_e4a5c6750aa28771863fa434e7eeabc3
#
_entry.id   e4a5c6750aa28771863fa434e7eeabc3
#
_cell.length_a   1.000
_cell.length_b   1.000
_cell.length_c   1.000
_cell.angle_alpha   90.00
_cell.angle_beta   90.00
_cell.angle_gamma   90.00
#
_symmetry.space_group_name_H-M   'P 1'
#
loop_
_entity.id
_entity.type
_entity.pdbx_description
1 polymer ?
#
loop_
_entity_poly.entity_id
_entity_poly.type
_entity_poly.pdbx_seq_one_letter_code
_entity_poly.pdbx_strand_id
1 'polypeptide(L)'
;MEKKFKLLLLALGALTLFSACSSTQSDIRGEGNQRALAIAASKTLKKPVIYEKKWKTTGKVAMMDTFTDGKLDGEFRRYYLNGNLVMRGYWKDGVVDGIWEDYYPNGKVLMSGYMKGNKEIGNWKYYNESGQLLGEVPYDQIPEEIIDIKHTNLANFWTDIQNGK
;
A
#
# COMPACT_ATOMS: atom_id res chain seq x y z
N MET A 1 -10.37 15.62 -36.81
CA MET A 1 -10.94 14.66 -35.83
C MET A 1 -10.28 13.29 -35.84
N GLU A 2 -9.61 12.85 -36.89
CA GLU A 2 -9.01 11.52 -37.00
C GLU A 2 -7.74 11.27 -36.14
N LYS A 3 -6.93 12.32 -35.89
CA LYS A 3 -5.68 12.14 -35.12
C LYS A 3 -5.87 11.83 -33.62
N LYS A 4 -7.00 12.24 -33.01
CA LYS A 4 -7.31 11.95 -31.61
C LYS A 4 -7.82 10.52 -31.39
N PHE A 5 -8.45 9.93 -32.41
CA PHE A 5 -8.94 8.55 -32.35
C PHE A 5 -7.83 7.49 -32.47
N LYS A 6 -6.78 7.78 -33.28
CA LYS A 6 -5.63 6.86 -33.41
C LYS A 6 -4.79 6.73 -32.13
N LEU A 7 -4.70 7.81 -31.34
CA LEU A 7 -3.95 7.75 -30.07
C LEU A 7 -4.69 6.95 -28.98
N LEU A 8 -6.02 6.94 -29.02
CA LEU A 8 -6.85 6.16 -28.08
C LEU A 8 -6.79 4.65 -28.38
N LEU A 9 -6.72 4.28 -29.65
CA LEU A 9 -6.60 2.88 -30.08
C LEU A 9 -5.23 2.27 -29.74
N LEU A 10 -4.15 3.06 -29.75
CA LEU A 10 -2.81 2.62 -29.35
C LEU A 10 -2.72 2.37 -27.84
N ALA A 11 -3.45 3.13 -27.02
CA ALA A 11 -3.51 2.91 -25.58
C ALA A 11 -4.36 1.66 -25.22
N LEU A 12 -5.40 1.37 -25.98
CA LEU A 12 -6.24 0.18 -25.81
C LEU A 12 -5.58 -1.08 -26.41
N GLY A 13 -4.82 -0.96 -27.49
CA GLY A 13 -4.10 -2.06 -28.12
C GLY A 13 -2.94 -2.61 -27.27
N ALA A 14 -2.32 -1.77 -26.42
CA ALA A 14 -1.29 -2.21 -25.49
C ALA A 14 -1.86 -3.02 -24.31
N LEU A 15 -3.14 -2.89 -23.99
CA LEU A 15 -3.81 -3.63 -22.91
C LEU A 15 -4.27 -5.03 -23.33
N THR A 16 -4.48 -5.27 -24.63
CA THR A 16 -5.02 -6.55 -25.12
C THR A 16 -3.96 -7.54 -25.61
N LEU A 17 -2.71 -7.11 -25.79
CA LEU A 17 -1.62 -8.00 -26.23
C LEU A 17 -0.91 -8.77 -25.10
N PHE A 18 -1.29 -8.54 -23.83
CA PHE A 18 -0.71 -9.26 -22.69
C PHE A 18 -1.49 -10.48 -22.22
N SER A 19 -2.55 -10.88 -22.92
CA SER A 19 -3.37 -12.05 -22.54
C SER A 19 -2.90 -13.40 -23.11
N ALA A 20 -1.79 -13.45 -23.84
CA ALA A 20 -1.32 -14.69 -24.43
C ALA A 20 0.20 -14.80 -24.44
N CYS A 21 0.80 -15.04 -23.29
CA CYS A 21 2.10 -15.70 -23.23
C CYS A 21 2.22 -16.52 -21.94
N SER A 22 2.41 -17.82 -22.16
CA SER A 22 2.43 -18.93 -21.22
C SER A 22 3.44 -18.79 -20.08
N SER A 23 2.96 -19.23 -18.92
CA SER A 23 3.66 -19.69 -17.71
C SER A 23 5.10 -20.21 -17.92
N THR A 24 6.04 -19.75 -17.12
CA THR A 24 7.06 -20.42 -16.34
C THR A 24 8.34 -19.62 -16.05
N GLN A 25 8.43 -18.36 -16.45
CA GLN A 25 9.64 -17.54 -16.15
C GLN A 25 9.32 -16.07 -15.79
N SER A 26 8.07 -15.73 -15.46
CA SER A 26 7.54 -14.36 -15.46
C SER A 26 7.39 -13.70 -14.10
N ASP A 27 7.51 -14.42 -12.98
CA ASP A 27 6.96 -13.90 -11.71
C ASP A 27 7.77 -12.75 -11.07
N ILE A 28 9.10 -12.72 -11.24
CA ILE A 28 9.91 -11.62 -10.70
C ILE A 28 9.96 -10.43 -11.67
N ARG A 29 9.86 -10.64 -12.97
CA ARG A 29 9.81 -9.57 -13.98
C ARG A 29 8.44 -8.92 -14.10
N GLY A 30 7.35 -9.65 -13.80
CA GLY A 30 5.97 -9.18 -13.93
C GLY A 30 5.59 -8.11 -12.91
N GLU A 31 5.94 -8.28 -11.64
CA GLU A 31 5.55 -7.34 -10.56
C GLU A 31 6.30 -6.00 -10.67
N GLY A 32 7.60 -6.03 -10.94
CA GLY A 32 8.39 -4.82 -11.19
C GLY A 32 7.88 -4.01 -12.38
N ASN A 33 7.37 -4.70 -13.40
CA ASN A 33 6.81 -4.08 -14.58
C ASN A 33 5.46 -3.39 -14.30
N GLN A 34 4.56 -4.01 -13.52
CA GLN A 34 3.26 -3.41 -13.19
C GLN A 34 3.39 -2.13 -12.37
N ARG A 35 4.31 -2.09 -11.39
CA ARG A 35 4.60 -0.87 -10.64
C ARG A 35 5.18 0.23 -11.53
N ALA A 36 6.12 -0.10 -12.41
CA ALA A 36 6.68 0.84 -13.39
C ALA A 36 5.61 1.38 -14.36
N LEU A 37 4.68 0.53 -14.79
CA LEU A 37 3.54 0.94 -15.62
C LEU A 37 2.60 1.89 -14.88
N ALA A 38 2.31 1.67 -13.60
CA ALA A 38 1.49 2.58 -12.80
C ALA A 38 2.14 3.97 -12.65
N ILE A 39 3.45 4.00 -12.41
CA ILE A 39 4.25 5.24 -12.35
C ILE A 39 4.18 5.99 -13.70
N ALA A 40 4.43 5.30 -14.81
CA ALA A 40 4.40 5.90 -16.14
C ALA A 40 2.98 6.40 -16.51
N ALA A 41 1.95 5.60 -16.20
CA ALA A 41 0.56 5.95 -16.44
C ALA A 41 0.16 7.21 -15.66
N SER A 42 0.55 7.34 -14.39
CA SER A 42 0.24 8.52 -13.58
C SER A 42 0.83 9.81 -14.15
N LYS A 43 2.06 9.74 -14.70
CA LYS A 43 2.70 10.85 -15.41
C LYS A 43 1.97 11.24 -16.68
N THR A 44 1.59 10.24 -17.49
CA THR A 44 0.95 10.47 -18.80
C THR A 44 -0.47 10.97 -18.65
N LEU A 45 -1.24 10.37 -17.75
CA LEU A 45 -2.66 10.68 -17.56
C LEU A 45 -2.90 11.92 -16.70
N LYS A 46 -1.87 12.40 -15.98
CA LYS A 46 -1.97 13.54 -15.05
C LYS A 46 -3.08 13.36 -14.00
N LYS A 47 -3.28 12.12 -13.55
CA LYS A 47 -4.27 11.75 -12.53
C LYS A 47 -3.73 10.64 -11.64
N PRO A 48 -4.29 10.45 -10.43
CA PRO A 48 -3.90 9.36 -9.55
C PRO A 48 -4.09 8.00 -10.23
N VAL A 49 -3.12 7.11 -10.06
CA VAL A 49 -3.14 5.71 -10.51
C VAL A 49 -2.83 4.82 -9.32
N ILE A 50 -3.69 3.84 -9.08
CA ILE A 50 -3.52 2.85 -8.01
C ILE A 50 -2.72 1.67 -8.57
N TYR A 51 -1.67 1.29 -7.83
CA TYR A 51 -0.93 0.04 -8.01
C TYR A 51 -1.34 -0.94 -6.90
N GLU A 52 -1.66 -2.18 -7.28
CA GLU A 52 -1.95 -3.26 -6.34
C GLU A 52 -0.99 -4.43 -6.55
N LYS A 53 -0.48 -4.97 -5.45
CA LYS A 53 0.16 -6.28 -5.39
C LYS A 53 -0.79 -7.24 -4.67
N LYS A 54 -0.91 -8.47 -5.17
CA LYS A 54 -1.77 -9.50 -4.59
C LYS A 54 -0.94 -10.60 -3.91
N TRP A 55 -1.51 -11.20 -2.89
CA TRP A 55 -1.01 -12.44 -2.32
C TRP A 55 -1.09 -13.55 -3.36
N LYS A 56 0.01 -14.27 -3.61
CA LYS A 56 0.04 -15.36 -4.60
C LYS A 56 -0.87 -16.53 -4.21
N THR A 57 -0.93 -16.81 -2.91
CA THR A 57 -1.71 -17.94 -2.36
C THR A 57 -3.20 -17.70 -2.34
N THR A 58 -3.65 -16.46 -2.16
CA THR A 58 -5.08 -16.14 -1.98
C THR A 58 -5.67 -15.31 -3.11
N GLY A 59 -4.84 -14.66 -3.92
CA GLY A 59 -5.26 -13.69 -4.93
C GLY A 59 -5.82 -12.37 -4.36
N LYS A 60 -5.93 -12.24 -3.04
CA LYS A 60 -6.38 -11.00 -2.38
C LYS A 60 -5.30 -9.92 -2.48
N VAL A 61 -5.72 -8.65 -2.39
CA VAL A 61 -4.78 -7.52 -2.34
C VAL A 61 -3.90 -7.64 -1.11
N ALA A 62 -2.59 -7.55 -1.30
CA ALA A 62 -1.58 -7.51 -0.25
C ALA A 62 -1.12 -6.07 0.02
N MET A 63 -0.94 -5.30 -1.05
CA MET A 63 -0.45 -3.93 -1.00
C MET A 63 -1.23 -3.07 -2.00
N MET A 64 -1.47 -1.84 -1.62
CA MET A 64 -1.99 -0.79 -2.50
C MET A 64 -1.14 0.47 -2.30
N ASP A 65 -0.69 1.08 -3.38
CA ASP A 65 -0.01 2.37 -3.39
C ASP A 65 -0.65 3.27 -4.45
N THR A 66 -0.75 4.56 -4.17
CA THR A 66 -1.24 5.56 -5.13
C THR A 66 -0.08 6.37 -5.69
N PHE A 67 -0.04 6.49 -7.02
CA PHE A 67 0.93 7.32 -7.75
C PHE A 67 0.24 8.49 -8.40
N THR A 68 0.77 9.69 -8.21
CA THR A 68 0.36 10.92 -8.91
C THR A 68 1.59 11.58 -9.51
N ASP A 69 1.54 11.89 -10.80
CA ASP A 69 2.66 12.47 -11.56
C ASP A 69 4.00 11.71 -11.40
N GLY A 70 3.91 10.38 -11.27
CA GLY A 70 5.05 9.47 -11.15
C GLY A 70 5.67 9.35 -9.77
N LYS A 71 5.10 9.96 -8.75
CA LYS A 71 5.52 9.87 -7.36
C LYS A 71 4.49 9.11 -6.54
N LEU A 72 4.90 8.54 -5.41
CA LEU A 72 3.98 8.11 -4.36
C LEU A 72 3.28 9.36 -3.82
N ASP A 73 1.97 9.47 -4.05
CA ASP A 73 1.15 10.58 -3.59
C ASP A 73 -0.31 10.11 -3.53
N GLY A 74 -0.88 10.09 -2.33
CA GLY A 74 -2.19 9.55 -2.02
C GLY A 74 -2.17 8.41 -1.00
N GLU A 75 -3.29 7.76 -0.83
CA GLU A 75 -3.42 6.68 0.16
C GLU A 75 -2.58 5.46 -0.21
N PHE A 76 -2.03 4.80 0.82
CA PHE A 76 -1.49 3.45 0.73
C PHE A 76 -2.13 2.54 1.78
N ARG A 77 -2.18 1.22 1.48
CA ARG A 77 -2.70 0.19 2.37
C ARG A 77 -1.85 -1.08 2.29
N ARG A 78 -1.75 -1.79 3.41
CA ARG A 78 -1.14 -3.12 3.51
C ARG A 78 -2.13 -4.06 4.18
N TYR A 79 -2.22 -5.30 3.72
CA TYR A 79 -3.25 -6.24 4.16
C TYR A 79 -2.64 -7.56 4.59
N TYR A 80 -3.14 -8.14 5.67
CA TYR A 80 -2.87 -9.53 6.04
C TYR A 80 -3.44 -10.51 5.01
N LEU A 81 -2.98 -11.78 5.05
CA LEU A 81 -3.52 -12.86 4.22
C LEU A 81 -5.04 -13.07 4.40
N ASN A 82 -5.57 -12.80 5.59
CA ASN A 82 -7.01 -12.88 5.85
C ASN A 82 -7.81 -11.75 5.19
N GLY A 83 -7.13 -10.67 4.73
CA GLY A 83 -7.72 -9.51 4.07
C GLY A 83 -7.95 -8.31 5.00
N ASN A 84 -7.68 -8.42 6.29
CA ASN A 84 -7.72 -7.29 7.21
C ASN A 84 -6.51 -6.37 6.97
N LEU A 85 -6.63 -5.09 7.31
CA LEU A 85 -5.52 -4.14 7.23
C LEU A 85 -4.42 -4.50 8.23
N VAL A 86 -3.15 -4.37 7.78
CA VAL A 86 -1.95 -4.29 8.64
C VAL A 86 -1.72 -2.84 9.02
N MET A 87 -1.77 -1.95 8.00
CA MET A 87 -1.62 -0.51 8.16
C MET A 87 -2.23 0.23 6.99
N ARG A 88 -2.54 1.50 7.20
CA ARG A 88 -2.81 2.49 6.15
C ARG A 88 -2.19 3.84 6.49
N GLY A 89 -1.95 4.63 5.46
CA GLY A 89 -1.45 5.99 5.60
C GLY A 89 -1.49 6.73 4.29
N TYR A 90 -0.83 7.88 4.25
CA TYR A 90 -0.80 8.74 3.07
C TYR A 90 0.63 9.08 2.68
N TRP A 91 0.88 9.02 1.37
CA TRP A 91 2.07 9.56 0.73
C TRP A 91 1.81 10.99 0.27
N LYS A 92 2.80 11.84 0.46
CA LYS A 92 2.86 13.17 -0.15
C LYS A 92 4.23 13.33 -0.79
N ASP A 93 4.28 13.45 -2.13
CA ASP A 93 5.54 13.61 -2.87
C ASP A 93 6.65 12.58 -2.52
N GLY A 94 6.27 11.33 -2.19
CA GLY A 94 7.19 10.24 -1.87
C GLY A 94 7.58 10.10 -0.39
N VAL A 95 7.07 10.95 0.48
CA VAL A 95 7.22 10.84 1.95
C VAL A 95 5.89 10.55 2.62
N VAL A 96 5.91 9.92 3.78
CA VAL A 96 4.69 9.70 4.57
C VAL A 96 4.30 11.02 5.24
N ASP A 97 3.09 11.49 4.94
CA ASP A 97 2.55 12.76 5.47
C ASP A 97 1.02 12.66 5.54
N GLY A 98 0.46 12.69 6.73
CA GLY A 98 -0.97 12.54 6.97
C GLY A 98 -1.31 11.54 8.07
N ILE A 99 -2.56 11.09 8.10
CA ILE A 99 -3.04 10.09 9.05
C ILE A 99 -2.28 8.79 8.83
N TRP A 100 -1.92 8.13 9.94
CA TRP A 100 -1.37 6.79 9.98
C TRP A 100 -2.18 5.92 10.94
N GLU A 101 -2.44 4.68 10.55
CA GLU A 101 -3.08 3.67 11.39
C GLU A 101 -2.42 2.31 11.22
N ASP A 102 -2.12 1.66 12.33
CA ASP A 102 -1.73 0.25 12.43
C ASP A 102 -2.89 -0.57 12.99
N TYR A 103 -2.97 -1.83 12.62
CA TYR A 103 -4.09 -2.70 12.95
C TYR A 103 -3.62 -4.04 13.53
N TYR A 104 -4.41 -4.59 14.42
CA TYR A 104 -4.34 -5.99 14.84
C TYR A 104 -4.78 -6.93 13.69
N PRO A 105 -4.33 -8.21 13.68
CA PRO A 105 -4.80 -9.19 12.70
C PRO A 105 -6.31 -9.43 12.68
N ASN A 106 -7.01 -9.10 13.77
CA ASN A 106 -8.48 -9.17 13.86
C ASN A 106 -9.19 -7.98 13.20
N GLY A 107 -8.45 -7.00 12.64
CA GLY A 107 -8.96 -5.82 11.96
C GLY A 107 -9.30 -4.63 12.85
N LYS A 108 -9.08 -4.73 14.17
CA LYS A 108 -9.21 -3.59 15.08
C LYS A 108 -7.98 -2.70 15.00
N VAL A 109 -8.17 -1.40 15.21
CA VAL A 109 -7.06 -0.44 15.28
C VAL A 109 -6.17 -0.78 16.47
N LEU A 110 -4.86 -0.88 16.24
CA LEU A 110 -3.82 -1.00 17.26
C LEU A 110 -3.40 0.39 17.73
N MET A 111 -3.08 1.27 16.79
CA MET A 111 -2.70 2.64 17.07
C MET A 111 -2.99 3.56 15.89
N SER A 112 -3.18 4.84 16.16
CA SER A 112 -3.43 5.86 15.14
C SER A 112 -2.85 7.21 15.55
N GLY A 113 -2.36 7.95 14.56
CA GLY A 113 -1.79 9.27 14.78
C GLY A 113 -1.49 9.99 13.47
N TYR A 114 -0.59 10.94 13.54
CA TYR A 114 -0.20 11.76 12.40
C TYR A 114 1.29 11.62 12.10
N MET A 115 1.60 11.49 10.81
CA MET A 115 2.96 11.50 10.26
C MET A 115 3.19 12.80 9.52
N LYS A 116 4.40 13.35 9.62
CA LYS A 116 4.84 14.47 8.80
C LYS A 116 6.28 14.29 8.34
N GLY A 117 6.47 14.14 7.01
CA GLY A 117 7.79 13.94 6.45
C GLY A 117 8.50 12.70 6.99
N ASN A 118 7.79 11.56 7.10
CA ASN A 118 8.24 10.29 7.68
C ASN A 118 8.51 10.31 9.20
N LYS A 119 8.01 11.32 9.92
CA LYS A 119 8.16 11.39 11.39
C LYS A 119 6.79 11.40 12.05
N GLU A 120 6.69 10.70 13.15
CA GLU A 120 5.53 10.75 14.04
C GLU A 120 5.44 12.12 14.69
N ILE A 121 4.23 12.72 14.69
CA ILE A 121 3.99 14.03 15.31
C ILE A 121 2.73 14.00 16.17
N GLY A 122 2.72 14.86 17.20
CA GLY A 122 1.56 15.03 18.07
C GLY A 122 1.27 13.81 18.93
N ASN A 123 0.05 13.75 19.42
CA ASN A 123 -0.40 12.62 20.23
C ASN A 123 -0.93 11.49 19.34
N TRP A 124 -0.67 10.27 19.81
CA TRP A 124 -1.11 9.03 19.19
C TRP A 124 -2.05 8.30 20.14
N LYS A 125 -3.12 7.76 19.56
CA LYS A 125 -4.07 6.90 20.27
C LYS A 125 -3.63 5.46 20.12
N TYR A 126 -3.78 4.65 21.18
CA TYR A 126 -3.52 3.22 21.12
C TYR A 126 -4.62 2.44 21.84
N TYR A 127 -4.87 1.22 21.35
CA TYR A 127 -6.05 0.45 21.67
C TYR A 127 -5.66 -0.99 22.00
N ASN A 128 -6.50 -1.71 22.76
CA ASN A 128 -6.37 -3.16 22.90
C ASN A 128 -7.04 -3.91 21.74
N GLU A 129 -6.87 -5.23 21.70
CA GLU A 129 -7.44 -6.11 20.65
C GLU A 129 -8.97 -6.13 20.61
N SER A 130 -9.66 -5.71 21.67
CA SER A 130 -11.12 -5.54 21.66
C SER A 130 -11.55 -4.21 21.03
N GLY A 131 -10.60 -3.30 20.74
CA GLY A 131 -10.83 -1.96 20.18
C GLY A 131 -11.12 -0.90 21.24
N GLN A 132 -10.86 -1.18 22.51
CA GLN A 132 -11.00 -0.21 23.60
C GLN A 132 -9.77 0.71 23.60
N LEU A 133 -9.99 2.02 23.67
CA LEU A 133 -8.93 3.02 23.81
C LEU A 133 -8.22 2.83 25.16
N LEU A 134 -6.91 2.65 25.12
CA LEU A 134 -6.05 2.52 26.29
C LEU A 134 -5.40 3.86 26.68
N GLY A 135 -5.11 4.71 25.69
CA GLY A 135 -4.52 6.02 25.94
C GLY A 135 -4.30 6.87 24.70
N GLU A 136 -3.91 8.12 24.97
CA GLU A 136 -3.50 9.09 23.95
C GLU A 136 -2.31 9.88 24.51
N VAL A 137 -1.13 9.69 23.92
CA VAL A 137 0.15 10.25 24.39
C VAL A 137 1.03 10.60 23.20
N PRO A 138 2.08 11.44 23.37
CA PRO A 138 3.14 11.57 22.37
C PRO A 138 3.69 10.20 21.95
N TYR A 139 4.12 10.05 20.69
CA TYR A 139 4.53 8.75 20.13
C TYR A 139 5.63 8.06 20.95
N ASP A 140 6.60 8.80 21.42
CA ASP A 140 7.71 8.32 22.24
C ASP A 140 7.32 7.90 23.67
N GLN A 141 6.07 8.12 24.06
CA GLN A 141 5.50 7.72 25.35
C GLN A 141 4.50 6.55 25.20
N ILE A 142 4.31 6.01 23.99
CA ILE A 142 3.50 4.80 23.79
C ILE A 142 4.18 3.62 24.49
N PRO A 143 3.43 2.78 25.24
CA PRO A 143 4.00 1.59 25.87
C PRO A 143 4.76 0.70 24.90
N GLU A 144 5.94 0.22 25.31
CA GLU A 144 6.84 -0.60 24.47
C GLU A 144 6.13 -1.85 23.94
N GLU A 145 5.27 -2.47 24.75
CA GLU A 145 4.47 -3.63 24.35
C GLU A 145 3.57 -3.36 23.11
N ILE A 146 3.03 -2.15 22.97
CA ILE A 146 2.23 -1.75 21.81
C ILE A 146 3.12 -1.58 20.59
N ILE A 147 4.29 -0.98 20.77
CA ILE A 147 5.29 -0.78 19.71
C ILE A 147 5.82 -2.14 19.22
N ASP A 148 6.07 -3.09 20.13
CA ASP A 148 6.52 -4.44 19.78
C ASP A 148 5.47 -5.22 18.97
N ILE A 149 4.20 -5.08 19.31
CA ILE A 149 3.10 -5.67 18.50
C ILE A 149 3.11 -5.07 17.10
N LYS A 150 3.22 -3.74 16.96
CA LYS A 150 3.32 -3.07 15.66
C LYS A 150 4.50 -3.61 14.85
N HIS A 151 5.69 -3.68 15.43
CA HIS A 151 6.89 -4.16 14.75
C HIS A 151 6.77 -5.63 14.34
N THR A 152 6.23 -6.48 15.20
CA THR A 152 6.00 -7.90 14.93
C THR A 152 5.02 -8.08 13.77
N ASN A 153 3.89 -7.37 13.78
CA ASN A 153 2.90 -7.41 12.72
C ASN A 153 3.49 -7.00 11.37
N LEU A 154 4.28 -5.93 11.36
CA LEU A 154 4.94 -5.43 10.16
C LEU A 154 6.02 -6.39 9.64
N ALA A 155 6.84 -6.96 10.53
CA ALA A 155 7.86 -7.94 10.17
C ALA A 155 7.23 -9.21 9.57
N ASN A 156 6.15 -9.71 10.15
CA ASN A 156 5.41 -10.86 9.64
C ASN A 156 4.84 -10.58 8.24
N PHE A 157 4.24 -9.41 8.03
CA PHE A 157 3.74 -8.99 6.71
C PHE A 157 4.86 -9.01 5.65
N TRP A 158 6.02 -8.40 5.93
CA TRP A 158 7.12 -8.36 4.97
C TRP A 158 7.74 -9.73 4.72
N THR A 159 7.83 -10.57 5.75
CA THR A 159 8.27 -11.97 5.62
C THR A 159 7.35 -12.76 4.71
N ASP A 160 6.05 -12.61 4.86
CA ASP A 160 5.04 -13.27 4.02
C ASP A 160 5.13 -12.81 2.55
N ILE A 161 5.33 -11.52 2.32
CA ILE A 161 5.57 -10.96 0.97
C ILE A 161 6.84 -11.51 0.33
N GLN A 162 7.95 -11.62 1.10
CA GLN A 162 9.24 -12.13 0.60
C GLN A 162 9.17 -13.63 0.29
N ASN A 163 8.47 -14.40 1.12
CA ASN A 163 8.28 -15.84 0.93
C ASN A 163 7.26 -16.18 -0.17
N GLY A 164 6.68 -15.18 -0.83
CA GLY A 164 5.76 -15.38 -1.95
C GLY A 164 4.42 -16.01 -1.56
N LYS A 165 3.95 -15.74 -0.33
CA LYS A 165 2.60 -16.15 0.09
C LYS A 165 1.47 -15.50 -0.67
#